data_2ca52560d81722b27219b29b246104d5
#
_entry.id   2ca52560d81722b27219b29b246104d5
#
_cell.length_a   1.000
_cell.length_b   1.000
_cell.length_c   1.000
_cell.angle_alpha   90.00
_cell.angle_beta   90.00
_cell.angle_gamma   90.00
#
_symmetry.space_group_name_H-M   'P 1'
#
loop_
_entity.id
_entity.type
_entity.pdbx_description
1 polymer ?
#
loop_
_entity_poly.entity_id
_entity_poly.type
_entity_poly.pdbx_seq_one_letter_code
_entity_poly.pdbx_strand_id
1 'polypeptide(L)'
;MDINDRISQYRQDIKSDRVDMSFGEIINMYKDEEIIISPEYQRAFRWDKQRQTDFIESILLGIPFPSIFVATNSDGTWELIDGLQRVSTVLSFFGELKDESKNHLVLKPGSIVPELEGLTIETLPLDLKLTIKRTPCRVEIIQKDSHFEMRYELFKRLNTGGEGLTRQEIRNCIFRGFANYKYFSDVINECSNDPTYRALVNISDDAREKMMYEELFLRFFSLYNFRA
;
A
#
# COMPACT_ATOMS: atom_id res chain seq x y z
N MET A 1 34.69 -14.55 3.34
CA MET A 1 33.97 -13.70 2.37
C MET A 1 34.12 -12.28 2.88
N ASP A 2 34.75 -11.43 2.07
CA ASP A 2 34.98 -10.04 2.44
C ASP A 2 33.64 -9.27 2.48
N ILE A 3 33.57 -8.20 3.28
CA ILE A 3 32.38 -7.35 3.40
C ILE A 3 31.98 -6.74 2.04
N ASN A 4 32.96 -6.42 1.21
CA ASN A 4 32.75 -5.89 -0.13
C ASN A 4 32.10 -6.91 -1.07
N ASP A 5 32.51 -8.19 -0.99
CA ASP A 5 31.93 -9.27 -1.77
C ASP A 5 30.45 -9.47 -1.39
N ARG A 6 30.15 -9.45 -0.09
CA ARG A 6 28.78 -9.56 0.43
C ARG A 6 27.88 -8.40 0.00
N ILE A 7 28.39 -7.17 0.11
CA ILE A 7 27.64 -5.98 -0.34
C ILE A 7 27.37 -6.05 -1.84
N SER A 8 28.39 -6.47 -2.63
CA SER A 8 28.26 -6.60 -4.08
C SER A 8 27.23 -7.66 -4.47
N GLN A 9 27.21 -8.80 -3.78
CA GLN A 9 26.19 -9.83 -3.98
C GLN A 9 24.78 -9.30 -3.70
N TYR A 10 24.55 -8.67 -2.53
CA TYR A 10 23.23 -8.13 -2.19
C TYR A 10 22.80 -6.99 -3.13
N ARG A 11 23.72 -6.21 -3.67
CA ARG A 11 23.39 -5.18 -4.68
C ARG A 11 22.89 -5.80 -5.99
N GLN A 12 23.40 -6.96 -6.38
CA GLN A 12 22.93 -7.69 -7.57
C GLN A 12 21.56 -8.33 -7.36
N ASP A 13 21.20 -8.64 -6.10
CA ASP A 13 19.94 -9.25 -5.74
C ASP A 13 18.76 -8.25 -5.74
N ILE A 14 19.04 -6.93 -5.77
CA ILE A 14 18.05 -5.87 -5.86
C ILE A 14 18.04 -5.34 -7.29
N LYS A 15 17.02 -5.70 -8.04
CA LYS A 15 16.77 -5.12 -9.37
C LYS A 15 15.62 -4.14 -9.25
N SER A 16 15.93 -2.88 -9.43
CA SER A 16 14.94 -1.80 -9.42
C SER A 16 15.04 -0.96 -10.68
N ASP A 17 13.92 -0.44 -11.11
CA ASP A 17 13.79 0.54 -12.17
C ASP A 17 12.98 1.73 -11.66
N ARG A 18 12.93 2.80 -12.43
CA ARG A 18 12.18 4.00 -12.04
C ARG A 18 11.56 4.66 -13.25
N VAL A 19 10.36 5.19 -13.04
CA VAL A 19 9.63 5.95 -14.04
C VAL A 19 8.89 7.12 -13.37
N ASP A 20 8.82 8.24 -14.07
CA ASP A 20 7.95 9.35 -13.65
C ASP A 20 6.63 9.23 -14.42
N MET A 21 5.51 9.07 -13.69
CA MET A 21 4.18 8.90 -14.25
C MET A 21 3.25 10.00 -13.74
N SER A 22 2.29 10.42 -14.54
CA SER A 22 1.25 11.32 -14.05
C SER A 22 0.28 10.58 -13.11
N PHE A 23 -0.35 11.30 -12.18
CA PHE A 23 -1.43 10.70 -11.39
C PHE A 23 -2.59 10.21 -12.27
N GLY A 24 -2.83 10.88 -13.42
CA GLY A 24 -3.82 10.42 -14.38
C GLY A 24 -3.52 9.03 -14.92
N GLU A 25 -2.26 8.72 -15.19
CA GLU A 25 -1.81 7.40 -15.61
C GLU A 25 -1.95 6.37 -14.49
N ILE A 26 -1.53 6.72 -13.28
CA ILE A 26 -1.70 5.85 -12.10
C ILE A 26 -3.17 5.51 -11.87
N ILE A 27 -4.08 6.48 -12.03
CA ILE A 27 -5.53 6.25 -11.94
C ILE A 27 -5.98 5.25 -13.02
N ASN A 28 -5.55 5.43 -14.28
CA ASN A 28 -5.93 4.54 -15.37
C ASN A 28 -5.41 3.11 -15.12
N MET A 29 -4.13 2.95 -14.78
CA MET A 29 -3.54 1.65 -14.45
C MET A 29 -4.25 0.96 -13.28
N TYR A 30 -4.72 1.72 -12.28
CA TYR A 30 -5.50 1.15 -11.19
C TYR A 30 -6.89 0.67 -11.65
N LYS A 31 -7.56 1.42 -12.54
CA LYS A 31 -8.86 1.04 -13.13
C LYS A 31 -8.73 -0.21 -14.00
N ASP A 32 -7.66 -0.29 -14.77
CA ASP A 32 -7.38 -1.39 -15.69
C ASP A 32 -6.74 -2.60 -14.96
N GLU A 33 -6.63 -2.55 -13.63
CA GLU A 33 -6.05 -3.59 -12.78
C GLU A 33 -4.56 -3.89 -13.06
N GLU A 34 -3.87 -2.96 -13.69
CA GLU A 34 -2.42 -3.04 -13.91
C GLU A 34 -1.63 -2.64 -12.64
N ILE A 35 -2.18 -1.73 -11.82
CA ILE A 35 -1.71 -1.46 -10.46
C ILE A 35 -2.71 -2.02 -9.47
N ILE A 36 -2.23 -2.94 -8.63
CA ILE A 36 -3.03 -3.62 -7.61
C ILE A 36 -2.75 -2.98 -6.25
N ILE A 37 -3.81 -2.54 -5.59
CA ILE A 37 -3.79 -2.22 -4.16
C ILE A 37 -4.54 -3.36 -3.47
N SER A 38 -3.83 -4.19 -2.72
CA SER A 38 -4.44 -5.35 -2.10
C SER A 38 -5.53 -4.96 -1.10
N PRO A 39 -6.56 -5.80 -0.86
CA PRO A 39 -7.64 -5.50 0.08
C PRO A 39 -7.15 -5.18 1.49
N GLU A 40 -6.08 -5.85 1.94
CA GLU A 40 -5.44 -5.60 3.23
C GLU A 40 -4.81 -4.20 3.26
N TYR A 41 -4.20 -3.79 2.15
CA TYR A 41 -3.66 -2.46 1.97
C TYR A 41 -4.77 -1.39 1.93
N GLN A 42 -5.88 -1.67 1.24
CA GLN A 42 -7.01 -0.73 1.20
C GLN A 42 -7.62 -0.48 2.58
N ARG A 43 -7.64 -1.51 3.47
CA ARG A 43 -8.04 -1.34 4.88
C ARG A 43 -7.09 -0.41 5.64
N ALA A 44 -5.82 -0.39 5.28
CA ALA A 44 -4.81 0.48 5.87
C ALA A 44 -4.84 1.93 5.33
N PHE A 45 -5.81 2.31 4.49
CA PHE A 45 -6.06 3.70 4.13
C PHE A 45 -6.70 4.43 5.31
N ARG A 46 -5.86 5.09 6.12
CA ARG A 46 -6.18 5.63 7.46
C ARG A 46 -6.00 7.12 7.58
N TRP A 47 -5.48 7.80 6.55
CA TRP A 47 -5.38 9.25 6.59
C TRP A 47 -6.74 9.87 6.81
N ASP A 48 -6.84 10.74 7.82
CA ASP A 48 -8.02 11.55 8.03
C ASP A 48 -8.22 12.56 6.88
N LYS A 49 -9.38 13.18 6.83
CA LYS A 49 -9.73 14.11 5.74
C LYS A 49 -8.82 15.34 5.69
N GLN A 50 -8.22 15.74 6.83
CA GLN A 50 -7.29 16.87 6.84
C GLN A 50 -5.99 16.50 6.14
N ARG A 51 -5.37 15.39 6.49
CA ARG A 51 -4.15 14.89 5.83
C ARG A 51 -4.35 14.63 4.33
N GLN A 52 -5.53 14.11 3.97
CA GLN A 52 -5.88 13.92 2.56
C GLN A 52 -5.96 15.28 1.85
N THR A 53 -6.57 16.28 2.47
CA THR A 53 -6.65 17.66 1.94
C THR A 53 -5.26 18.27 1.79
N ASP A 54 -4.42 18.18 2.83
CA ASP A 54 -3.06 18.73 2.82
C ASP A 54 -2.21 18.11 1.70
N PHE A 55 -2.45 16.84 1.37
CA PHE A 55 -1.79 16.20 0.25
C PHE A 55 -2.29 16.71 -1.12
N ILE A 56 -3.60 16.85 -1.31
CA ILE A 56 -4.15 17.47 -2.53
C ILE A 56 -3.67 18.92 -2.69
N GLU A 57 -3.65 19.68 -1.60
CA GLU A 57 -3.08 21.03 -1.56
C GLU A 57 -1.61 21.04 -1.98
N SER A 58 -0.81 20.10 -1.45
CA SER A 58 0.61 19.97 -1.80
C SER A 58 0.80 19.72 -3.31
N ILE A 59 -0.05 18.87 -3.91
CA ILE A 59 -0.03 18.64 -5.37
C ILE A 59 -0.35 19.93 -6.13
N LEU A 60 -1.39 20.65 -5.72
CA LEU A 60 -1.81 21.89 -6.38
C LEU A 60 -0.75 23.00 -6.28
N LEU A 61 -0.05 23.07 -5.15
CA LEU A 61 1.03 24.04 -4.90
C LEU A 61 2.38 23.61 -5.50
N GLY A 62 2.49 22.39 -6.05
CA GLY A 62 3.75 21.87 -6.59
C GLY A 62 4.77 21.53 -5.49
N ILE A 63 4.32 21.28 -4.25
CA ILE A 63 5.19 20.86 -3.15
C ILE A 63 5.67 19.44 -3.41
N PRO A 64 6.99 19.17 -3.37
CA PRO A 64 7.52 17.82 -3.59
C PRO A 64 7.02 16.82 -2.53
N PHE A 65 6.71 15.62 -2.97
CA PHE A 65 6.33 14.51 -2.11
C PHE A 65 7.18 13.26 -2.44
N PRO A 66 7.30 12.30 -1.50
CA PRO A 66 8.08 11.08 -1.72
C PRO A 66 7.55 10.23 -2.87
N SER A 67 8.46 9.48 -3.54
CA SER A 67 8.12 8.48 -4.56
C SER A 67 7.22 7.39 -3.99
N ILE A 68 6.43 6.75 -4.87
CA ILE A 68 5.72 5.51 -4.57
C ILE A 68 6.57 4.32 -4.96
N PHE A 69 6.36 3.18 -4.31
CA PHE A 69 7.06 1.94 -4.61
C PHE A 69 6.06 0.86 -5.03
N VAL A 70 6.40 0.17 -6.10
CA VAL A 70 5.63 -0.96 -6.62
C VAL A 70 6.52 -2.18 -6.82
N ALA A 71 5.96 -3.38 -6.72
CA ALA A 71 6.63 -4.62 -7.11
C ALA A 71 5.97 -5.22 -8.35
N THR A 72 6.77 -5.68 -9.29
CA THR A 72 6.28 -6.42 -10.45
C THR A 72 5.91 -7.85 -10.05
N ASN A 73 4.69 -8.25 -10.34
CA ASN A 73 4.17 -9.61 -10.19
C ASN A 73 4.59 -10.51 -11.36
N SER A 74 4.32 -11.81 -11.25
CA SER A 74 4.65 -12.79 -12.29
C SER A 74 3.90 -12.59 -13.60
N ASP A 75 2.71 -12.01 -13.55
CA ASP A 75 1.85 -11.67 -14.69
C ASP A 75 2.15 -10.29 -15.31
N GLY A 76 3.10 -9.56 -14.74
CA GLY A 76 3.49 -8.22 -15.22
C GLY A 76 2.73 -7.08 -14.55
N THR A 77 1.70 -7.34 -13.77
CA THR A 77 1.00 -6.30 -12.98
C THR A 77 1.90 -5.76 -11.88
N TRP A 78 1.59 -4.59 -11.38
CA TRP A 78 2.32 -3.96 -10.27
C TRP A 78 1.50 -4.01 -8.98
N GLU A 79 2.12 -4.45 -7.90
CA GLU A 79 1.54 -4.35 -6.56
C GLU A 79 2.12 -3.15 -5.83
N LEU A 80 1.26 -2.28 -5.29
CA LEU A 80 1.68 -1.12 -4.51
C LEU A 80 2.30 -1.56 -3.18
N ILE A 81 3.53 -1.09 -2.90
CA ILE A 81 4.32 -1.41 -1.71
C ILE A 81 4.36 -0.27 -0.71
N ASP A 82 4.63 0.94 -1.19
CA ASP A 82 4.61 2.17 -0.41
C ASP A 82 3.94 3.29 -1.18
N GLY A 83 3.39 4.25 -0.45
CA GLY A 83 2.62 5.35 -1.01
C GLY A 83 1.11 5.10 -1.03
N LEU A 84 0.62 4.08 -0.30
CA LEU A 84 -0.80 3.76 -0.19
C LEU A 84 -1.65 5.00 0.11
N GLN A 85 -1.29 5.75 1.14
CA GLN A 85 -2.07 6.90 1.58
C GLN A 85 -2.16 7.96 0.48
N ARG A 86 -1.04 8.21 -0.23
CA ARG A 86 -0.95 9.18 -1.33
C ARG A 86 -1.79 8.76 -2.53
N VAL A 87 -1.60 7.53 -3.01
CA VAL A 87 -2.35 6.99 -4.16
C VAL A 87 -3.82 6.89 -3.84
N SER A 88 -4.18 6.33 -2.67
CA SER A 88 -5.58 6.20 -2.26
C SER A 88 -6.27 7.54 -2.05
N THR A 89 -5.56 8.59 -1.60
CA THR A 89 -6.12 9.94 -1.50
C THR A 89 -6.52 10.48 -2.87
N VAL A 90 -5.64 10.34 -3.86
CA VAL A 90 -5.95 10.78 -5.23
C VAL A 90 -7.10 9.96 -5.82
N LEU A 91 -7.07 8.63 -5.67
CA LEU A 91 -8.16 7.75 -6.11
C LEU A 91 -9.49 8.11 -5.44
N SER A 92 -9.49 8.33 -4.12
CA SER A 92 -10.67 8.75 -3.34
C SER A 92 -11.23 10.09 -3.85
N PHE A 93 -10.35 11.05 -4.11
CA PHE A 93 -10.75 12.37 -4.60
C PHE A 93 -11.36 12.29 -6.00
N PHE A 94 -10.84 11.43 -6.86
CA PHE A 94 -11.39 11.20 -8.21
C PHE A 94 -12.57 10.20 -8.24
N GLY A 95 -12.93 9.57 -7.11
CA GLY A 95 -14.05 8.62 -7.03
C GLY A 95 -13.73 7.26 -7.64
N GLU A 96 -12.47 6.85 -7.66
CA GLU A 96 -12.00 5.67 -8.39
C GLU A 96 -11.55 4.50 -7.47
N LEU A 97 -11.71 4.65 -6.14
CA LEU A 97 -11.44 3.51 -5.24
C LEU A 97 -12.48 2.41 -5.43
N LYS A 98 -12.06 1.14 -5.40
CA LYS A 98 -12.96 -0.03 -5.41
C LYS A 98 -13.88 -0.08 -4.19
N ASP A 99 -13.43 0.44 -3.05
CA ASP A 99 -14.27 0.66 -1.86
C ASP A 99 -14.97 2.01 -2.01
N GLU A 100 -16.19 1.98 -2.55
CA GLU A 100 -17.00 3.17 -2.81
C GLU A 100 -17.26 4.02 -1.55
N SER A 101 -17.26 3.42 -0.37
CA SER A 101 -17.49 4.12 0.89
C SER A 101 -16.38 5.13 1.22
N LYS A 102 -15.20 4.97 0.62
CA LYS A 102 -14.03 5.84 0.78
C LYS A 102 -13.86 6.84 -0.36
N ASN A 103 -14.74 6.83 -1.34
CA ASN A 103 -14.76 7.78 -2.45
C ASN A 103 -15.38 9.13 -2.05
N HIS A 104 -15.32 10.08 -2.97
CA HIS A 104 -15.93 11.40 -2.86
C HIS A 104 -15.38 12.22 -1.69
N LEU A 105 -14.05 12.30 -1.62
CA LEU A 105 -13.37 13.18 -0.67
C LEU A 105 -13.88 14.63 -0.85
N VAL A 106 -14.44 15.19 0.22
CA VAL A 106 -14.73 16.61 0.34
C VAL A 106 -13.57 17.25 1.08
N LEU A 107 -12.91 18.21 0.44
CA LEU A 107 -11.73 18.86 1.02
C LEU A 107 -12.10 19.65 2.28
N LYS A 108 -11.22 19.64 3.24
CA LYS A 108 -11.23 20.50 4.42
C LYS A 108 -10.55 21.84 4.08
N PRO A 109 -10.57 22.84 4.98
CA PRO A 109 -9.73 24.01 4.79
C PRO A 109 -8.27 23.59 4.60
N GLY A 110 -7.63 24.06 3.53
CA GLY A 110 -6.21 23.83 3.32
C GLY A 110 -5.38 24.56 4.37
N SER A 111 -4.21 24.04 4.69
CA SER A 111 -3.29 24.67 5.63
C SER A 111 -2.71 25.98 5.07
N ILE A 112 -2.58 26.12 3.76
CA ILE A 112 -2.06 27.29 3.05
C ILE A 112 -3.18 27.96 2.25
N VAL A 113 -4.11 27.18 1.68
CA VAL A 113 -5.23 27.64 0.84
C VAL A 113 -6.55 27.23 1.50
N PRO A 114 -7.05 27.99 2.49
CA PRO A 114 -8.32 27.68 3.18
C PRO A 114 -9.52 27.58 2.25
N GLU A 115 -9.47 28.22 1.09
CA GLU A 115 -10.51 28.23 0.05
C GLU A 115 -10.76 26.86 -0.58
N LEU A 116 -9.94 25.84 -0.30
CA LEU A 116 -10.20 24.45 -0.67
C LEU A 116 -11.39 23.83 0.08
N GLU A 117 -11.84 24.47 1.16
CA GLU A 117 -12.93 23.94 1.99
C GLU A 117 -14.20 23.68 1.18
N GLY A 118 -14.73 22.47 1.33
CA GLY A 118 -15.97 22.06 0.69
C GLY A 118 -15.85 21.69 -0.79
N LEU A 119 -14.68 21.88 -1.40
CA LEU A 119 -14.48 21.49 -2.81
C LEU A 119 -14.41 19.96 -2.95
N THR A 120 -14.97 19.50 -4.05
CA THR A 120 -14.94 18.09 -4.50
C THR A 120 -14.36 18.05 -5.92
N ILE A 121 -14.14 16.87 -6.44
CA ILE A 121 -13.68 16.72 -7.83
C ILE A 121 -14.67 17.34 -8.84
N GLU A 122 -15.95 17.34 -8.54
CA GLU A 122 -16.98 17.92 -9.41
C GLU A 122 -16.91 19.45 -9.41
N THR A 123 -16.71 20.05 -8.24
CA THR A 123 -16.74 21.51 -8.03
C THR A 123 -15.39 22.19 -8.25
N LEU A 124 -14.28 21.43 -8.20
CA LEU A 124 -12.95 21.98 -8.45
C LEU A 124 -12.85 22.55 -9.88
N PRO A 125 -12.23 23.72 -10.11
CA PRO A 125 -11.97 24.26 -11.45
C PRO A 125 -11.20 23.29 -12.34
N LEU A 126 -11.49 23.30 -13.66
CA LEU A 126 -10.91 22.34 -14.61
C LEU A 126 -9.38 22.39 -14.66
N ASP A 127 -8.81 23.57 -14.62
CA ASP A 127 -7.36 23.80 -14.63
C ASP A 127 -6.69 23.13 -13.41
N LEU A 128 -7.30 23.23 -12.24
CA LEU A 128 -6.81 22.57 -11.01
C LEU A 128 -6.97 21.04 -11.08
N LYS A 129 -8.09 20.53 -11.63
CA LYS A 129 -8.25 19.09 -11.92
C LYS A 129 -7.15 18.57 -12.83
N LEU A 130 -6.85 19.32 -13.89
CA LEU A 130 -5.79 18.97 -14.84
C LEU A 130 -4.40 19.06 -14.19
N THR A 131 -4.18 20.01 -13.30
CA THR A 131 -2.94 20.11 -12.51
C THR A 131 -2.72 18.84 -11.71
N ILE A 132 -3.72 18.37 -10.95
CA ILE A 132 -3.61 17.12 -10.19
C ILE A 132 -3.32 15.94 -11.13
N LYS A 133 -4.12 15.78 -12.20
CA LYS A 133 -3.94 14.65 -13.14
C LYS A 133 -2.56 14.62 -13.80
N ARG A 134 -1.99 15.79 -14.12
CA ARG A 134 -0.72 15.92 -14.85
C ARG A 134 0.50 15.96 -13.94
N THR A 135 0.30 16.11 -12.63
CA THR A 135 1.42 16.14 -11.69
C THR A 135 2.19 14.82 -11.76
N PRO A 136 3.51 14.87 -12.00
CA PRO A 136 4.33 13.68 -12.05
C PRO A 136 4.53 13.10 -10.65
N CYS A 137 4.38 11.79 -10.55
CA CYS A 137 4.72 10.99 -9.39
C CYS A 137 5.84 10.04 -9.77
N ARG A 138 6.93 10.04 -9.01
CA ARG A 138 8.00 9.07 -9.22
C ARG A 138 7.60 7.71 -8.69
N VAL A 139 7.71 6.70 -9.55
CA VAL A 139 7.44 5.29 -9.26
C VAL A 139 8.75 4.53 -9.26
N GLU A 140 9.11 3.95 -8.13
CA GLU A 140 10.26 3.04 -7.99
C GLU A 140 9.72 1.61 -8.13
N ILE A 141 10.23 0.88 -9.13
CA ILE A 141 9.72 -0.44 -9.50
C ILE A 141 10.70 -1.51 -9.02
N ILE A 142 10.25 -2.40 -8.14
CA ILE A 142 11.02 -3.56 -7.70
C ILE A 142 10.71 -4.70 -8.67
N GLN A 143 11.73 -5.14 -9.41
CA GLN A 143 11.57 -6.19 -10.40
C GLN A 143 11.31 -7.56 -9.77
N LYS A 144 10.55 -8.42 -10.47
CA LYS A 144 10.20 -9.78 -10.02
C LYS A 144 11.41 -10.67 -9.73
N ASP A 145 12.52 -10.44 -10.44
CA ASP A 145 13.77 -11.19 -10.31
C ASP A 145 14.59 -10.79 -9.08
N SER A 146 14.11 -9.81 -8.28
CA SER A 146 14.75 -9.47 -7.01
C SER A 146 14.62 -10.62 -6.03
N HIS A 147 15.71 -10.93 -5.30
CA HIS A 147 15.71 -12.02 -4.32
C HIS A 147 14.64 -11.79 -3.26
N PHE A 148 13.90 -12.84 -2.88
CA PHE A 148 12.77 -12.76 -1.96
C PHE A 148 13.10 -12.06 -0.63
N GLU A 149 14.23 -12.44 -0.01
CA GLU A 149 14.67 -11.86 1.25
C GLU A 149 14.91 -10.35 1.14
N MET A 150 15.43 -9.91 -0.01
CA MET A 150 15.68 -8.50 -0.27
C MET A 150 14.38 -7.72 -0.52
N ARG A 151 13.40 -8.32 -1.18
CA ARG A 151 12.05 -7.74 -1.30
C ARG A 151 11.44 -7.52 0.09
N TYR A 152 11.53 -8.53 0.97
CA TYR A 152 11.03 -8.44 2.34
C TYR A 152 11.69 -7.31 3.14
N GLU A 153 13.03 -7.23 3.10
CA GLU A 153 13.77 -6.17 3.79
C GLU A 153 13.45 -4.77 3.23
N LEU A 154 13.26 -4.63 1.92
CA LEU A 154 12.83 -3.37 1.31
C LEU A 154 11.45 -2.96 1.81
N PHE A 155 10.46 -3.86 1.76
CA PHE A 155 9.11 -3.61 2.30
C PHE A 155 9.14 -3.15 3.75
N LYS A 156 9.89 -3.87 4.59
CA LYS A 156 10.04 -3.55 6.00
C LYS A 156 10.65 -2.16 6.21
N ARG A 157 11.70 -1.81 5.46
CA ARG A 157 12.39 -0.51 5.60
C ARG A 157 11.55 0.65 5.09
N LEU A 158 10.85 0.47 3.97
CA LEU A 158 9.98 1.50 3.39
C LEU A 158 8.79 1.82 4.31
N ASN A 159 8.25 0.80 4.98
CA ASN A 159 7.11 0.96 5.87
C ASN A 159 7.46 1.42 7.30
N THR A 160 8.71 1.75 7.62
CA THR A 160 9.11 2.20 8.97
C THR A 160 8.90 3.69 9.23
N GLY A 161 8.46 4.47 8.26
CA GLY A 161 8.43 5.95 8.31
C GLY A 161 7.07 6.62 8.57
N GLY A 162 6.01 5.88 8.95
CA GLY A 162 4.68 6.47 9.16
C GLY A 162 3.70 5.51 9.83
N GLU A 163 2.40 5.61 9.53
CA GLU A 163 1.41 4.58 9.88
C GLU A 163 1.69 3.32 9.04
N GLY A 164 2.78 2.63 9.41
CA GLY A 164 3.32 1.49 8.69
C GLY A 164 2.40 0.28 8.76
N LEU A 165 2.53 -0.59 7.78
CA LEU A 165 1.93 -1.91 7.80
C LEU A 165 2.48 -2.75 8.96
N THR A 166 1.62 -3.57 9.51
CA THR A 166 2.03 -4.60 10.46
C THR A 166 2.91 -5.65 9.79
N ARG A 167 3.64 -6.41 10.58
CA ARG A 167 4.44 -7.52 10.07
C ARG A 167 3.61 -8.55 9.30
N GLN A 168 2.34 -8.72 9.68
CA GLN A 168 1.43 -9.64 9.01
C GLN A 168 0.97 -9.09 7.66
N GLU A 169 0.62 -7.81 7.60
CA GLU A 169 0.26 -7.15 6.34
C GLU A 169 1.44 -7.18 5.35
N ILE A 170 2.67 -6.93 5.82
CA ILE A 170 3.89 -7.05 4.99
C ILE A 170 4.05 -8.48 4.46
N ARG A 171 3.87 -9.51 5.33
CA ARG A 171 3.94 -10.91 4.90
C ARG A 171 2.91 -11.22 3.82
N ASN A 172 1.67 -10.83 4.03
CA ASN A 172 0.60 -11.07 3.07
C ASN A 172 0.91 -10.48 1.69
N CYS A 173 1.47 -9.27 1.65
CA CYS A 173 1.85 -8.63 0.39
C CYS A 173 2.96 -9.40 -0.34
N ILE A 174 3.98 -9.82 0.37
CA ILE A 174 5.16 -10.46 -0.23
C ILE A 174 4.87 -11.87 -0.71
N PHE A 175 4.07 -12.63 0.05
CA PHE A 175 3.77 -14.02 -0.27
C PHE A 175 2.70 -14.19 -1.35
N ARG A 176 1.92 -13.14 -1.68
CA ARG A 176 0.83 -13.18 -2.65
C ARG A 176 1.28 -13.62 -4.05
N GLY A 177 2.50 -13.33 -4.45
CA GLY A 177 3.08 -13.75 -5.74
C GLY A 177 3.48 -15.24 -5.83
N PHE A 178 3.32 -16.04 -4.77
CA PHE A 178 3.67 -17.46 -4.77
C PHE A 178 2.47 -18.34 -5.13
N ALA A 179 2.71 -19.37 -5.95
CA ALA A 179 1.68 -20.25 -6.50
C ALA A 179 0.70 -20.86 -5.46
N ASN A 180 1.19 -21.12 -4.24
CA ASN A 180 0.39 -21.72 -3.15
C ASN A 180 -0.13 -20.67 -2.15
N TYR A 181 0.14 -19.38 -2.37
CA TYR A 181 -0.23 -18.34 -1.40
C TYR A 181 -1.75 -18.25 -1.22
N LYS A 182 -2.52 -18.32 -2.30
CA LYS A 182 -3.98 -18.22 -2.25
C LYS A 182 -4.56 -19.30 -1.33
N TYR A 183 -4.16 -20.55 -1.54
CA TYR A 183 -4.61 -21.66 -0.69
C TYR A 183 -4.24 -21.44 0.79
N PHE A 184 -3.00 -21.05 1.05
CA PHE A 184 -2.52 -20.78 2.40
C PHE A 184 -3.26 -19.60 3.04
N SER A 185 -3.47 -18.52 2.31
CA SER A 185 -4.22 -17.35 2.76
C SER A 185 -5.68 -17.69 3.08
N ASP A 186 -6.34 -18.50 2.22
CA ASP A 186 -7.72 -18.92 2.42
C ASP A 186 -7.85 -19.76 3.71
N VAL A 187 -6.93 -20.70 3.95
CA VAL A 187 -6.90 -21.50 5.19
C VAL A 187 -6.67 -20.61 6.42
N ILE A 188 -5.72 -19.66 6.35
CA ILE A 188 -5.50 -18.75 7.49
C ILE A 188 -6.74 -17.89 7.75
N ASN A 189 -7.38 -17.38 6.72
CA ASN A 189 -8.60 -16.59 6.86
C ASN A 189 -9.75 -17.41 7.44
N GLU A 190 -9.95 -18.63 7.00
CA GLU A 190 -10.97 -19.52 7.52
C GLU A 190 -10.75 -19.80 9.02
N CYS A 191 -9.54 -20.21 9.39
CA CYS A 191 -9.20 -20.52 10.76
C CYS A 191 -9.21 -19.29 11.68
N SER A 192 -8.76 -18.12 11.21
CA SER A 192 -8.76 -16.88 11.99
C SER A 192 -10.17 -16.31 12.20
N ASN A 193 -11.13 -16.73 11.38
CA ASN A 193 -12.54 -16.36 11.49
C ASN A 193 -13.39 -17.41 12.25
N ASP A 194 -12.81 -18.53 12.68
CA ASP A 194 -13.53 -19.52 13.45
C ASP A 194 -14.12 -18.94 14.74
N PRO A 195 -15.42 -19.11 15.00
CA PRO A 195 -16.09 -18.51 16.16
C PRO A 195 -15.51 -18.97 17.48
N THR A 196 -15.06 -20.23 17.59
CA THR A 196 -14.44 -20.78 18.80
C THR A 196 -13.10 -20.14 19.06
N TYR A 197 -12.28 -20.02 18.01
CA TYR A 197 -11.00 -19.34 18.09
C TYR A 197 -11.15 -17.89 18.54
N ARG A 198 -12.09 -17.15 17.94
CA ARG A 198 -12.38 -15.74 18.29
C ARG A 198 -12.93 -15.57 19.70
N ALA A 199 -13.67 -16.54 20.20
CA ALA A 199 -14.17 -16.53 21.58
C ALA A 199 -13.07 -16.79 22.62
N LEU A 200 -12.05 -17.57 22.25
CA LEU A 200 -10.92 -17.90 23.14
C LEU A 200 -9.83 -16.81 23.14
N VAL A 201 -9.65 -16.11 22.02
CA VAL A 201 -8.60 -15.11 21.85
C VAL A 201 -9.22 -13.71 21.91
N ASN A 202 -9.12 -13.08 23.07
CA ASN A 202 -9.62 -11.71 23.25
C ASN A 202 -8.55 -10.69 22.84
N ILE A 203 -8.81 -9.93 21.78
CA ILE A 203 -7.95 -8.85 21.28
C ILE A 203 -8.75 -7.56 21.11
N SER A 204 -8.08 -6.41 21.18
CA SER A 204 -8.70 -5.11 20.95
C SER A 204 -9.15 -4.94 19.50
N ASP A 205 -10.08 -4.03 19.25
CA ASP A 205 -10.53 -3.72 17.88
C ASP A 205 -9.38 -3.20 17.00
N ASP A 206 -8.49 -2.38 17.55
CA ASP A 206 -7.25 -1.94 16.86
C ASP A 206 -6.35 -3.12 16.46
N ALA A 207 -6.17 -4.09 17.35
CA ALA A 207 -5.41 -5.30 17.04
C ALA A 207 -6.11 -6.17 15.98
N ARG A 208 -7.45 -6.21 15.98
CA ARG A 208 -8.25 -6.90 14.96
C ARG A 208 -8.06 -6.28 13.58
N GLU A 209 -8.12 -4.95 13.48
CA GLU A 209 -7.88 -4.22 12.25
C GLU A 209 -6.46 -4.43 11.71
N LYS A 210 -5.51 -4.73 12.59
CA LYS A 210 -4.11 -5.02 12.29
C LYS A 210 -3.81 -6.50 12.04
N MET A 211 -4.82 -7.32 11.75
CA MET A 211 -4.70 -8.76 11.44
C MET A 211 -4.01 -9.61 12.53
N MET A 212 -4.26 -9.27 13.80
CA MET A 212 -3.63 -9.97 14.92
C MET A 212 -4.12 -11.41 15.07
N TYR A 213 -5.37 -11.74 14.69
CA TYR A 213 -5.87 -13.11 14.70
C TYR A 213 -5.06 -14.01 13.77
N GLU A 214 -4.82 -13.55 12.55
CA GLU A 214 -4.02 -14.25 11.54
C GLU A 214 -2.57 -14.41 12.00
N GLU A 215 -2.00 -13.36 12.59
CA GLU A 215 -0.63 -13.41 13.11
C GLU A 215 -0.48 -14.43 14.26
N LEU A 216 -1.41 -14.46 15.21
CA LEU A 216 -1.37 -15.41 16.32
C LEU A 216 -1.53 -16.85 15.82
N PHE A 217 -2.40 -17.08 14.84
CA PHE A 217 -2.59 -18.37 14.22
C PHE A 217 -1.31 -18.87 13.54
N LEU A 218 -0.65 -17.99 12.77
CA LEU A 218 0.64 -18.30 12.14
C LEU A 218 1.75 -18.60 13.15
N ARG A 219 1.82 -17.84 14.24
CA ARG A 219 2.79 -18.10 15.33
C ARG A 219 2.56 -19.47 15.95
N PHE A 220 1.31 -19.85 16.18
CA PHE A 220 0.97 -21.17 16.70
C PHE A 220 1.48 -22.28 15.77
N PHE A 221 1.18 -22.21 14.47
CA PHE A 221 1.64 -23.22 13.51
C PHE A 221 3.16 -23.26 13.37
N SER A 222 3.80 -22.12 13.39
CA SER A 222 5.25 -22.04 13.35
C SER A 222 5.89 -22.77 14.55
N LEU A 223 5.36 -22.55 15.75
CA LEU A 223 5.84 -23.20 16.96
C LEU A 223 5.50 -24.70 16.99
N TYR A 224 4.33 -25.09 16.48
CA TYR A 224 3.91 -26.48 16.40
C TYR A 224 4.81 -27.30 15.49
N ASN A 225 5.11 -26.78 14.29
CA ASN A 225 6.00 -27.44 13.34
C ASN A 225 7.48 -27.47 13.76
N PHE A 226 7.93 -26.52 14.60
CA PHE A 226 9.31 -26.52 15.13
C PHE A 226 9.54 -27.57 16.20
N ARG A 227 8.46 -28.18 16.77
CA ARG A 227 8.55 -29.21 17.79
C ARG A 227 8.39 -30.65 17.26
N ALA A 228 8.09 -30.76 15.95
CA ALA A 228 8.01 -32.06 15.26
C ALA A 228 9.29 -32.33 14.48
#